data_d46ff1d91c3d24a501ac4e761e03968a
#
_entry.id   d46ff1d91c3d24a501ac4e761e03968a
#
_cell.length_a   1.000
_cell.length_b   1.000
_cell.length_c   1.000
_cell.angle_alpha   90.00
_cell.angle_beta   90.00
_cell.angle_gamma   90.00
#
_symmetry.space_group_name_H-M   'P 1'
#
loop_
_entity.id
_entity.type
_entity.pdbx_description
1 polymer ?
#
loop_
_entity_poly.entity_id
_entity_poly.type
_entity_poly.pdbx_seq_one_letter_code
_entity_poly.pdbx_strand_id
1 'polypeptide(L)'
;MELILKAKDIRVEFKGRDVLDIDDLEVYDYDRIGLVGANGAGKSTLFKVILGELTPPGCKMNRLGELAYIPQLDKVTLQEEKDFGLVGKLGVNQLDIQTMSGGEETRLKIAQALSAQVHGILADEPTSHLDREGIDFLIGQLKYFIGALLVISHDRYFLDEIVDKIWEPVSYTHLTLPTTPYV
;
A
#
# COMPACT_ATOMS: atom_id res chain seq x y z
N MET A 1 19.04 -9.78 -1.12
CA MET A 1 18.20 -8.55 -0.86
C MET A 1 18.38 -7.68 -2.09
N GLU A 2 17.33 -7.63 -2.89
CA GLU A 2 17.31 -6.91 -4.17
C GLU A 2 16.53 -5.61 -4.01
N LEU A 3 17.05 -4.52 -4.55
CA LEU A 3 16.39 -3.22 -4.52
C LEU A 3 15.27 -3.21 -5.56
N ILE A 4 14.03 -2.94 -5.14
CA ILE A 4 12.86 -2.90 -6.03
C ILE A 4 12.37 -1.49 -6.30
N LEU A 5 12.65 -0.56 -5.40
CA LEU A 5 12.27 0.84 -5.53
C LEU A 5 13.31 1.73 -4.86
N LYS A 6 13.72 2.78 -5.56
CA LYS A 6 14.49 3.89 -4.99
C LYS A 6 13.92 5.21 -5.41
N ALA A 7 13.70 6.09 -4.45
CA ALA A 7 13.25 7.45 -4.70
C ALA A 7 14.07 8.45 -3.89
N LYS A 8 14.28 9.62 -4.47
CA LYS A 8 14.98 10.75 -3.83
C LYS A 8 14.21 12.03 -3.99
N ASP A 9 14.35 12.91 -3.01
CA ASP A 9 13.81 14.26 -3.03
C ASP A 9 12.28 14.26 -3.26
N ILE A 10 11.53 13.44 -2.48
CA ILE A 10 10.08 13.42 -2.53
C ILE A 10 9.56 14.58 -1.68
N ARG A 11 9.16 15.66 -2.35
CA ARG A 11 8.60 16.84 -1.69
C ARG A 11 7.22 17.12 -2.26
N VAL A 12 6.22 17.05 -1.41
CA VAL A 12 4.83 17.31 -1.78
C VAL A 12 4.24 18.34 -0.84
N GLU A 13 3.82 19.45 -1.43
CA GLU A 13 3.11 20.50 -0.73
C GLU A 13 1.64 20.55 -1.18
N PHE A 14 0.75 20.78 -0.25
CA PHE A 14 -0.66 21.01 -0.54
C PHE A 14 -1.20 22.21 0.25
N LYS A 15 -1.68 23.21 -0.48
CA LYS A 15 -2.20 24.48 0.09
C LYS A 15 -1.23 25.15 1.08
N GLY A 16 0.06 25.21 0.74
CA GLY A 16 1.08 25.85 1.58
C GLY A 16 1.50 25.04 2.80
N ARG A 17 1.19 23.73 2.82
CA ARG A 17 1.63 22.82 3.86
C ARG A 17 2.42 21.68 3.23
N ASP A 18 3.58 21.40 3.79
CA ASP A 18 4.35 20.23 3.41
C ASP A 18 3.59 18.97 3.85
N VAL A 19 3.29 18.11 2.89
CA VAL A 19 2.62 16.83 3.11
C VAL A 19 3.65 15.70 3.17
N LEU A 20 4.66 15.76 2.30
CA LEU A 20 5.80 14.84 2.30
C LEU A 20 7.09 15.62 2.13
N ASP A 21 8.09 15.25 2.91
CA ASP A 21 9.47 15.71 2.80
C ASP A 21 10.40 14.54 3.09
N ILE A 22 10.79 13.81 2.04
CA ILE A 22 11.58 12.58 2.15
C ILE A 22 12.80 12.71 1.23
N ASP A 23 13.98 12.70 1.81
CA ASP A 23 15.23 12.83 1.06
C ASP A 23 15.58 11.56 0.30
N ASP A 24 15.43 10.40 0.91
CA ASP A 24 15.77 9.10 0.32
C ASP A 24 14.80 8.03 0.80
N LEU A 25 14.33 7.22 -0.13
CA LEU A 25 13.41 6.11 0.10
C LEU A 25 13.92 4.89 -0.68
N GLU A 26 14.16 3.81 0.03
CA GLU A 26 14.52 2.54 -0.59
C GLU A 26 13.61 1.43 -0.08
N VAL A 27 13.15 0.58 -1.00
CA VAL A 27 12.37 -0.62 -0.70
C VAL A 27 13.07 -1.81 -1.35
N TYR A 28 13.31 -2.82 -0.56
CA TYR A 28 13.94 -4.05 -0.97
C TYR A 28 12.93 -5.19 -1.03
N ASP A 29 13.26 -6.25 -1.77
CA ASP A 29 12.54 -7.51 -1.71
C ASP A 29 12.45 -7.99 -0.25
N TYR A 30 11.33 -8.56 0.14
CA TYR A 30 11.03 -9.00 1.52
C TYR A 30 10.89 -7.90 2.58
N ASP A 31 10.96 -6.62 2.24
CA ASP A 31 10.61 -5.56 3.18
C ASP A 31 9.13 -5.67 3.60
N ARG A 32 8.87 -5.58 4.91
CA ARG A 32 7.54 -5.64 5.51
C ARG A 32 7.29 -4.35 6.28
N ILE A 33 6.65 -3.38 5.64
CA ILE A 33 6.60 -1.99 6.11
C ILE A 33 5.16 -1.59 6.38
N GLY A 34 4.88 -1.17 7.60
CA GLY A 34 3.64 -0.51 7.98
C GLY A 34 3.80 1.02 7.96
N LEU A 35 2.93 1.71 7.23
CA LEU A 35 2.83 3.17 7.29
C LEU A 35 1.78 3.55 8.32
N VAL A 36 2.20 4.25 9.35
CA VAL A 36 1.34 4.73 10.43
C VAL A 36 1.36 6.25 10.49
N GLY A 37 0.44 6.84 11.19
CA GLY A 37 0.34 8.29 11.38
C GLY A 37 -1.09 8.80 11.25
N ALA A 38 -1.30 10.05 11.62
CA ALA A 38 -2.61 10.69 11.57
C ALA A 38 -3.17 10.75 10.13
N ASN A 39 -4.49 10.88 10.01
CA ASN A 39 -5.13 11.17 8.73
C ASN A 39 -4.59 12.51 8.20
N GLY A 40 -4.25 12.54 6.90
CA GLY A 40 -3.61 13.69 6.28
C GLY A 40 -2.09 13.78 6.49
N ALA A 41 -1.45 12.79 7.11
CA ALA A 41 0.01 12.73 7.30
C ALA A 41 0.79 12.33 6.03
N GLY A 42 0.14 12.24 4.87
CA GLY A 42 0.80 11.96 3.59
C GLY A 42 0.96 10.48 3.23
N LYS A 43 0.39 9.55 3.99
CA LYS A 43 0.50 8.10 3.73
C LYS A 43 0.01 7.71 2.33
N SER A 44 -1.24 8.02 2.02
CA SER A 44 -1.82 7.74 0.69
C SER A 44 -1.16 8.57 -0.41
N THR A 45 -0.68 9.79 -0.08
CA THR A 45 0.10 10.61 -1.02
C THR A 45 1.41 9.93 -1.37
N LEU A 46 2.11 9.33 -0.40
CA LEU A 46 3.32 8.57 -0.67
C LEU A 46 3.04 7.37 -1.60
N PHE A 47 1.94 6.66 -1.39
CA PHE A 47 1.54 5.58 -2.29
C PHE A 47 1.31 6.08 -3.72
N LYS A 48 0.62 7.20 -3.90
CA LYS A 48 0.43 7.83 -5.22
C LYS A 48 1.75 8.20 -5.89
N VAL A 49 2.73 8.69 -5.12
CA VAL A 49 4.07 8.96 -5.65
C VAL A 49 4.77 7.66 -6.06
N ILE A 50 4.74 6.64 -5.22
CA ILE A 50 5.33 5.33 -5.52
C ILE A 50 4.68 4.70 -6.76
N LEU A 51 3.37 4.79 -6.92
CA LEU A 51 2.64 4.27 -8.06
C LEU A 51 2.84 5.10 -9.35
N GLY A 52 3.32 6.34 -9.21
CA GLY A 52 3.51 7.25 -10.34
C GLY A 52 2.26 8.04 -10.74
N GLU A 53 1.22 7.98 -9.92
CA GLU A 53 0.01 8.79 -10.09
C GLU A 53 0.27 10.27 -9.75
N LEU A 54 1.25 10.51 -8.90
CA LEU A 54 1.74 11.85 -8.55
C LEU A 54 3.25 11.90 -8.75
N THR A 55 3.72 12.88 -9.52
CA THR A 55 5.16 13.10 -9.75
C THR A 55 5.56 14.47 -9.18
N PRO A 56 6.11 14.52 -7.96
CA PRO A 56 6.56 15.77 -7.37
C PRO A 56 7.72 16.38 -8.16
N PRO A 57 7.80 17.71 -8.26
CA PRO A 57 8.93 18.38 -8.91
C PRO A 57 10.25 17.99 -8.24
N GLY A 58 11.27 17.67 -9.04
CA GLY A 58 12.60 17.29 -8.54
C GLY A 58 12.72 15.86 -7.99
N CYS A 59 11.63 15.14 -7.82
CA CYS A 59 11.65 13.74 -7.38
C CYS A 59 12.32 12.86 -8.44
N LYS A 60 13.29 12.06 -7.97
CA LYS A 60 13.94 11.03 -8.78
C LYS A 60 13.47 9.67 -8.32
N MET A 61 12.70 9.00 -9.17
CA MET A 61 12.11 7.70 -8.88
C MET A 61 12.67 6.64 -9.85
N ASN A 62 13.21 5.56 -9.28
CA ASN A 62 13.62 4.38 -10.04
C ASN A 62 12.83 3.17 -9.53
N ARG A 63 11.96 2.63 -10.38
CA ARG A 63 11.19 1.41 -10.11
C ARG A 63 11.87 0.27 -10.85
N LEU A 64 12.40 -0.67 -10.09
CA LEU A 64 13.11 -1.84 -10.60
C LEU A 64 12.22 -3.08 -10.59
N GLY A 65 11.13 -3.06 -9.82
CA GLY A 65 10.17 -4.14 -9.70
C GLY A 65 8.73 -3.71 -10.00
N GLU A 66 7.91 -4.66 -10.37
CA GLU A 66 6.47 -4.45 -10.53
C GLU A 66 5.78 -4.46 -9.16
N LEU A 67 4.86 -3.52 -8.97
CA LEU A 67 4.10 -3.35 -7.73
C LEU A 67 2.61 -3.50 -8.02
N ALA A 68 1.92 -4.29 -7.19
CA ALA A 68 0.47 -4.34 -7.17
C ALA A 68 -0.08 -3.36 -6.14
N TYR A 69 -1.23 -2.78 -6.40
CA TYR A 69 -1.92 -1.87 -5.49
C TYR A 69 -3.29 -2.41 -5.11
N ILE A 70 -3.54 -2.46 -3.81
CA ILE A 70 -4.84 -2.76 -3.22
C ILE A 70 -5.38 -1.46 -2.63
N PRO A 71 -6.31 -0.76 -3.30
CA PRO A 71 -6.85 0.50 -2.82
C PRO A 71 -7.77 0.31 -1.62
N GLN A 72 -7.94 1.37 -0.84
CA GLN A 72 -8.99 1.44 0.16
C GLN A 72 -10.36 1.29 -0.53
N LEU A 73 -11.14 0.31 -0.07
CA LEU A 73 -12.47 0.06 -0.60
C LEU A 73 -13.49 0.88 0.19
N ASP A 74 -13.85 2.04 -0.33
CA ASP A 74 -14.99 2.81 0.18
C ASP A 74 -16.29 2.28 -0.43
N LYS A 75 -17.37 2.23 0.37
CA LYS A 75 -18.72 1.81 -0.09
C LYS A 75 -19.26 2.64 -1.27
N VAL A 76 -18.61 3.72 -1.63
CA VAL A 76 -19.02 4.65 -2.69
C VAL A 76 -18.37 4.32 -4.03
N THR A 77 -17.29 3.55 -4.05
CA THR A 77 -16.50 3.31 -5.28
C THR A 77 -17.14 2.32 -6.25
N LEU A 78 -18.28 1.76 -5.92
CA LEU A 78 -19.06 0.89 -6.83
C LEU A 78 -19.65 1.65 -8.04
N GLN A 79 -19.54 2.97 -8.11
CA GLN A 79 -20.12 3.78 -9.20
C GLN A 79 -19.11 4.48 -10.13
N GLU A 80 -17.81 4.45 -9.84
CA GLU A 80 -16.80 5.11 -10.69
C GLU A 80 -15.78 4.11 -11.26
N GLU A 81 -16.27 3.13 -12.02
CA GLU A 81 -15.48 2.07 -12.68
C GLU A 81 -14.67 2.53 -13.90
N LYS A 82 -14.12 3.73 -13.95
CA LYS A 82 -13.43 4.16 -15.18
C LYS A 82 -11.91 4.15 -15.16
N ASP A 83 -11.25 3.92 -14.01
CA ASP A 83 -9.79 4.03 -13.92
C ASP A 83 -9.05 2.79 -13.35
N PHE A 84 -9.61 1.60 -13.48
CA PHE A 84 -8.90 0.37 -13.10
C PHE A 84 -8.00 -0.17 -14.22
N GLY A 85 -6.94 0.55 -14.54
CA GLY A 85 -5.95 0.09 -15.53
C GLY A 85 -5.23 -1.21 -15.17
N LEU A 86 -5.29 -1.66 -13.90
CA LEU A 86 -4.71 -2.94 -13.46
C LEU A 86 -5.70 -4.10 -13.51
N VAL A 87 -7.00 -3.87 -13.29
CA VAL A 87 -8.02 -4.92 -13.32
C VAL A 87 -8.22 -5.47 -14.74
N GLY A 88 -8.02 -4.63 -15.77
CA GLY A 88 -8.11 -5.04 -17.17
C GLY A 88 -7.05 -6.06 -17.62
N LYS A 89 -5.94 -6.19 -16.91
CA LYS A 89 -4.88 -7.18 -17.24
C LYS A 89 -5.09 -8.55 -16.60
N LEU A 90 -5.98 -8.69 -15.62
CA LEU A 90 -6.16 -9.90 -14.84
C LEU A 90 -7.34 -10.78 -15.27
N GLY A 91 -8.09 -10.42 -16.30
CA GLY A 91 -9.03 -11.33 -16.98
C GLY A 91 -10.24 -11.79 -16.14
N VAL A 92 -10.67 -11.03 -15.14
CA VAL A 92 -11.86 -11.36 -14.34
C VAL A 92 -13.11 -10.82 -15.01
N ASN A 93 -14.11 -11.68 -15.22
CA ASN A 93 -15.39 -11.29 -15.80
C ASN A 93 -16.13 -10.30 -14.88
N GLN A 94 -16.49 -9.14 -15.41
CA GLN A 94 -17.22 -8.07 -14.71
C GLN A 94 -18.58 -8.50 -14.12
N LEU A 95 -19.12 -9.64 -14.51
CA LEU A 95 -20.43 -10.12 -14.08
C LEU A 95 -20.46 -10.70 -12.66
N ASP A 96 -19.33 -11.16 -12.14
CA ASP A 96 -19.26 -11.78 -10.80
C ASP A 96 -19.09 -10.75 -9.66
N ILE A 97 -18.67 -9.53 -9.98
CA ILE A 97 -18.36 -8.49 -8.99
C ILE A 97 -19.64 -7.82 -8.44
N GLN A 98 -20.71 -7.75 -9.22
CA GLN A 98 -21.94 -7.00 -8.84
C GLN A 98 -22.78 -7.66 -7.72
N THR A 99 -22.50 -8.90 -7.37
CA THR A 99 -23.25 -9.64 -6.34
C THR A 99 -22.46 -9.95 -5.08
N MET A 100 -21.18 -9.58 -5.05
CA MET A 100 -20.30 -9.87 -3.91
C MET A 100 -20.51 -8.92 -2.74
N SER A 101 -20.40 -9.44 -1.53
CA SER A 101 -20.27 -8.59 -0.35
C SER A 101 -18.93 -7.85 -0.35
N GLY A 102 -18.84 -6.67 0.29
CA GLY A 102 -17.58 -5.91 0.31
C GLY A 102 -16.37 -6.70 0.82
N GLY A 103 -16.60 -7.67 1.72
CA GLY A 103 -15.54 -8.58 2.20
C GLY A 103 -15.10 -9.60 1.14
N GLU A 104 -16.01 -10.12 0.34
CA GLU A 104 -15.69 -11.05 -0.76
C GLU A 104 -14.94 -10.37 -1.87
N GLU A 105 -15.30 -9.13 -2.20
CA GLU A 105 -14.59 -8.31 -3.18
C GLU A 105 -13.14 -8.04 -2.73
N THR A 106 -12.96 -7.68 -1.47
CA THR A 106 -11.61 -7.48 -0.90
C THR A 106 -10.78 -8.75 -0.97
N ARG A 107 -11.33 -9.90 -0.60
CA ARG A 107 -10.65 -11.20 -0.68
C ARG A 107 -10.24 -11.55 -2.11
N LEU A 108 -11.09 -11.25 -3.08
CA LEU A 108 -10.79 -11.48 -4.49
C LEU A 108 -9.66 -10.61 -4.99
N LYS A 109 -9.67 -9.30 -4.69
CA LYS A 109 -8.60 -8.36 -5.06
C LYS A 109 -7.26 -8.75 -4.44
N ILE A 110 -7.28 -9.19 -3.20
CA ILE A 110 -6.09 -9.69 -2.52
C ILE A 110 -5.57 -10.97 -3.21
N ALA A 111 -6.44 -11.92 -3.48
CA ALA A 111 -6.06 -13.16 -4.15
C ALA A 111 -5.47 -12.89 -5.55
N GLN A 112 -6.02 -11.93 -6.27
CA GLN A 112 -5.51 -11.49 -7.57
C GLN A 112 -4.13 -10.82 -7.44
N ALA A 113 -3.93 -9.91 -6.47
CA ALA A 113 -2.66 -9.27 -6.22
C ALA A 113 -1.57 -10.29 -5.83
N LEU A 114 -1.94 -11.29 -5.03
CA LEU A 114 -1.03 -12.36 -4.60
C LEU A 114 -0.70 -13.35 -5.72
N SER A 115 -1.62 -13.58 -6.66
CA SER A 115 -1.38 -14.47 -7.81
C SER A 115 -0.61 -13.79 -8.95
N ALA A 116 -0.55 -12.47 -8.96
CA ALA A 116 0.28 -11.73 -9.88
C ALA A 116 1.76 -11.94 -9.55
N GLN A 117 2.59 -12.10 -10.57
CA GLN A 117 4.04 -12.18 -10.39
C GLN A 117 4.61 -10.77 -10.18
N VAL A 118 4.32 -10.19 -9.02
CA VAL A 118 4.78 -8.85 -8.65
C VAL A 118 5.89 -8.92 -7.60
N HIS A 119 6.73 -7.91 -7.59
CA HIS A 119 7.85 -7.79 -6.65
C HIS A 119 7.43 -7.20 -5.31
N GLY A 120 6.26 -6.55 -5.27
CA GLY A 120 5.72 -5.99 -4.04
C GLY A 120 4.24 -5.63 -4.13
N ILE A 121 3.63 -5.47 -2.97
CA ILE A 121 2.24 -5.07 -2.79
C ILE A 121 2.18 -3.81 -1.94
N LEU A 122 1.41 -2.83 -2.44
CA LEU A 122 0.97 -1.67 -1.66
C LEU A 122 -0.49 -1.89 -1.28
N ALA A 123 -0.82 -1.87 0.00
CA ALA A 123 -2.19 -2.04 0.48
C ALA A 123 -2.62 -0.85 1.33
N ASP A 124 -3.70 -0.18 0.94
CA ASP A 124 -4.25 0.97 1.64
C ASP A 124 -5.50 0.56 2.41
N GLU A 125 -5.39 0.55 3.76
CA GLU A 125 -6.46 0.17 4.69
C GLU A 125 -7.17 -1.15 4.31
N PRO A 126 -6.44 -2.24 4.07
CA PRO A 126 -7.03 -3.48 3.52
C PRO A 126 -7.97 -4.19 4.49
N THR A 127 -7.96 -3.82 5.77
CA THR A 127 -8.81 -4.43 6.82
C THR A 127 -10.11 -3.67 7.07
N SER A 128 -10.31 -2.49 6.49
CA SER A 128 -11.38 -1.55 6.85
C SER A 128 -12.80 -2.09 6.70
N HIS A 129 -13.02 -3.11 5.87
CA HIS A 129 -14.34 -3.73 5.63
C HIS A 129 -14.37 -5.22 5.93
N LEU A 130 -13.35 -5.72 6.61
CA LEU A 130 -13.25 -7.14 6.98
C LEU A 130 -13.70 -7.35 8.42
N ASP A 131 -14.39 -8.46 8.64
CA ASP A 131 -14.59 -9.03 9.96
C ASP A 131 -13.31 -9.72 10.47
N ARG A 132 -13.33 -10.20 11.69
CA ARG A 132 -12.16 -10.85 12.30
C ARG A 132 -11.66 -12.04 11.48
N GLU A 133 -12.54 -12.85 10.97
CA GLU A 133 -12.20 -14.01 10.14
C GLU A 133 -11.54 -13.58 8.83
N GLY A 134 -12.05 -12.52 8.20
CA GLY A 134 -11.48 -11.93 7.00
C GLY A 134 -10.09 -11.34 7.25
N ILE A 135 -9.87 -10.72 8.39
CA ILE A 135 -8.54 -10.19 8.78
C ILE A 135 -7.56 -11.35 8.99
N ASP A 136 -7.95 -12.41 9.70
CA ASP A 136 -7.10 -13.58 9.94
C ASP A 136 -6.76 -14.30 8.63
N PHE A 137 -7.72 -14.41 7.70
CA PHE A 137 -7.47 -14.91 6.35
C PHE A 137 -6.45 -14.06 5.60
N LEU A 138 -6.61 -12.74 5.61
CA LEU A 138 -5.69 -11.80 4.96
C LEU A 138 -4.28 -11.90 5.53
N ILE A 139 -4.15 -11.95 6.86
CA ILE A 139 -2.86 -12.16 7.53
C ILE A 139 -2.21 -13.45 7.02
N GLY A 140 -2.95 -14.56 6.97
CA GLY A 140 -2.45 -15.83 6.47
C GLY A 140 -1.91 -15.72 5.04
N GLN A 141 -2.64 -15.04 4.15
CA GLN A 141 -2.22 -14.86 2.77
C GLN A 141 -0.96 -13.98 2.65
N LEU A 142 -0.94 -12.85 3.35
CA LEU A 142 0.19 -11.90 3.28
C LEU A 142 1.47 -12.43 3.92
N LYS A 143 1.37 -13.27 4.95
CA LYS A 143 2.55 -13.92 5.56
C LYS A 143 3.32 -14.79 4.57
N TYR A 144 2.63 -15.44 3.65
CA TYR A 144 3.23 -16.32 2.65
C TYR A 144 3.60 -15.61 1.35
N PHE A 145 3.23 -14.36 1.18
CA PHE A 145 3.61 -13.59 0.00
C PHE A 145 5.13 -13.40 -0.05
N ILE A 146 5.72 -13.74 -1.20
CA ILE A 146 7.15 -13.56 -1.47
C ILE A 146 7.32 -12.25 -2.23
N GLY A 147 7.81 -11.22 -1.55
CA GLY A 147 7.99 -9.88 -2.10
C GLY A 147 7.86 -8.81 -1.01
N ALA A 148 8.06 -7.57 -1.38
CA ALA A 148 7.89 -6.45 -0.47
C ALA A 148 6.41 -6.20 -0.15
N LEU A 149 6.12 -5.77 1.05
CA LEU A 149 4.78 -5.40 1.51
C LEU A 149 4.83 -4.03 2.18
N LEU A 150 4.12 -3.07 1.61
CA LEU A 150 3.89 -1.75 2.19
C LEU A 150 2.40 -1.62 2.51
N VAL A 151 2.08 -1.38 3.77
CA VAL A 151 0.70 -1.34 4.22
C VAL A 151 0.41 -0.07 4.99
N ILE A 152 -0.66 0.62 4.62
CA ILE A 152 -1.28 1.66 5.44
C ILE A 152 -2.40 0.98 6.22
N SER A 153 -2.33 1.01 7.55
CA SER A 153 -3.42 0.51 8.40
C SER A 153 -3.39 1.18 9.78
N HIS A 154 -4.57 1.28 10.38
CA HIS A 154 -4.76 1.65 11.78
C HIS A 154 -5.00 0.43 12.68
N ASP A 155 -5.11 -0.76 12.09
CA ASP A 155 -5.30 -2.01 12.82
C ASP A 155 -3.95 -2.55 13.33
N ARG A 156 -3.71 -2.35 14.62
CA ARG A 156 -2.47 -2.80 15.28
C ARG A 156 -2.29 -4.30 15.24
N TYR A 157 -3.38 -5.06 15.49
CA TYR A 157 -3.32 -6.51 15.43
C TYR A 157 -2.84 -7.01 14.07
N PHE A 158 -3.38 -6.43 13.00
CA PHE A 158 -2.98 -6.76 11.63
C PHE A 158 -1.52 -6.40 11.37
N LEU A 159 -1.10 -5.18 11.74
CA LEU A 159 0.28 -4.73 11.54
C LEU A 159 1.29 -5.59 12.31
N ASP A 160 1.01 -5.89 13.59
CA ASP A 160 1.91 -6.69 14.43
C ASP A 160 2.19 -8.09 13.85
N GLU A 161 1.23 -8.62 13.08
CA GLU A 161 1.33 -9.95 12.47
C GLU A 161 2.09 -9.98 11.14
N ILE A 162 2.16 -8.86 10.40
CA ILE A 162 2.63 -8.85 9.01
C ILE A 162 3.80 -7.92 8.72
N VAL A 163 4.12 -6.95 9.60
CA VAL A 163 5.19 -5.99 9.37
C VAL A 163 6.31 -6.11 10.39
N ASP A 164 7.52 -5.81 9.98
CA ASP A 164 8.72 -5.78 10.82
C ASP A 164 9.32 -4.37 10.92
N LYS A 165 8.84 -3.43 10.09
CA LYS A 165 9.28 -2.04 10.07
C LYS A 165 8.07 -1.13 10.08
N ILE A 166 8.18 -0.01 10.79
CA ILE A 166 7.17 1.03 10.79
C ILE A 166 7.77 2.30 10.22
N TRP A 167 7.05 2.91 9.27
CA TRP A 167 7.33 4.23 8.76
C TRP A 167 6.24 5.19 9.21
N GLU A 168 6.66 6.32 9.72
CA GLU A 168 5.76 7.42 10.04
C GLU A 168 6.17 8.64 9.21
N PRO A 169 5.44 8.97 8.14
CA PRO A 169 5.67 10.20 7.41
C PRO A 169 5.24 11.37 8.29
N VAL A 170 6.21 12.04 8.89
CA VAL A 170 6.01 13.27 9.64
C VAL A 170 6.33 14.46 8.75
N SER A 171 5.54 15.53 8.88
CA SER A 171 5.66 16.76 8.09
C SER A 171 6.98 17.53 8.28
N TYR A 172 7.87 17.06 9.13
CA TYR A 172 9.19 17.64 9.39
C TYR A 172 10.17 16.52 9.72
N THR A 173 11.10 16.24 8.81
CA THR A 173 12.27 15.39 8.99
C THR A 173 12.12 13.90 8.66
N HIS A 174 13.14 13.45 7.94
CA HIS A 174 13.64 12.07 7.79
C HIS A 174 12.67 10.93 8.19
N LEU A 175 12.42 10.03 7.26
CA LEU A 175 11.97 8.69 7.61
C LEU A 175 12.96 8.11 8.62
N THR A 176 12.72 8.35 9.89
CA THR A 176 13.42 7.63 10.95
C THR A 176 12.84 6.23 10.97
N LEU A 177 13.66 5.28 10.58
CA LEU A 177 13.42 3.87 10.82
C LEU A 177 13.54 3.62 12.34
N PRO A 178 12.47 3.46 13.11
CA PRO A 178 12.63 2.87 14.43
C PRO A 178 12.86 1.38 14.22
N THR A 179 14.06 0.96 14.49
CA THR A 179 14.47 -0.45 14.58
C THR A 179 14.06 -1.06 15.92
N THR A 180 12.88 -0.78 16.43
CA THR A 180 12.41 -1.43 17.64
C THR A 180 11.19 -2.26 17.34
N PRO A 181 11.25 -3.59 17.56
CA PRO A 181 10.04 -4.38 17.60
C PRO A 181 9.14 -3.81 18.71
N TYR A 182 7.87 -3.63 18.41
CA TYR A 182 6.88 -3.36 19.43
C TYR A 182 6.87 -4.54 20.42
N VAL A 183 7.34 -4.30 21.63
CA VAL A 183 7.15 -5.18 22.78
C VAL A 183 5.85 -4.80 23.48
#